data_631d1d69ff3c1c5e256b33cb87043399
#
_entry.id   631d1d69ff3c1c5e256b33cb87043399
#
_cell.length_a   1.000
_cell.length_b   1.000
_cell.length_c   1.000
_cell.angle_alpha   90.00
_cell.angle_beta   90.00
_cell.angle_gamma   90.00
#
_symmetry.space_group_name_H-M   'P 1'
#
loop_
_entity.id
_entity.type
_entity.pdbx_description
1 polymer ?
#
loop_
_entity_poly.entity_id
_entity_poly.type
_entity_poly.pdbx_seq_one_letter_code
_entity_poly.pdbx_strand_id
1 'polypeptide(L)'
;MSYRDKKVISIGTVCELTGLTDRQIRYYEERKLIFPARSKGGTRLYSFADVELLMEIADKLEDGLHTHEIRKLHEKRAKSALADRVAN
;
A
#
# COMPACT_ATOMS: atom_id res chain seq x y z
N MET A 1 6.64 -11.94 -13.55
CA MET A 1 6.56 -10.86 -12.55
C MET A 1 6.12 -9.56 -13.22
N SER A 2 5.12 -8.90 -12.67
CA SER A 2 4.58 -7.69 -13.27
C SER A 2 5.41 -6.47 -12.87
N TYR A 3 5.62 -5.53 -13.80
CA TYR A 3 6.26 -4.25 -13.49
C TYR A 3 5.47 -3.45 -12.42
N ARG A 4 4.20 -3.76 -12.22
CA ARG A 4 3.35 -3.11 -11.21
C ARG A 4 3.86 -3.31 -9.79
N ASP A 5 4.57 -4.40 -9.54
CA ASP A 5 5.06 -4.74 -8.20
C ASP A 5 6.48 -4.24 -7.94
N LYS A 6 7.13 -3.65 -8.94
CA LYS A 6 8.49 -3.13 -8.76
C LYS A 6 8.47 -1.85 -7.93
N LYS A 7 9.26 -1.83 -6.86
CA LYS A 7 9.38 -0.70 -5.95
C LYS A 7 10.41 0.30 -6.49
N VAL A 8 9.96 1.18 -7.39
CA VAL A 8 10.85 2.13 -8.07
C VAL A 8 10.34 3.58 -8.04
N ILE A 9 9.18 3.82 -7.42
CA ILE A 9 8.54 5.13 -7.42
C ILE A 9 8.84 5.87 -6.12
N SER A 10 9.34 7.11 -6.19
CA SER A 10 9.62 7.92 -5.02
C SER A 10 8.34 8.38 -4.32
N ILE A 11 8.43 8.70 -3.03
CA ILE A 11 7.27 9.19 -2.27
C ILE A 11 6.73 10.50 -2.85
N GLY A 12 7.60 11.36 -3.37
CA GLY A 12 7.15 12.61 -4.02
C GLY A 12 6.24 12.34 -5.21
N THR A 13 6.61 11.37 -6.05
CA THR A 13 5.80 10.98 -7.19
C THR A 13 4.49 10.33 -6.74
N VAL A 14 4.53 9.52 -5.69
CA VAL A 14 3.32 8.91 -5.13
C VAL A 14 2.36 10.00 -4.65
N CYS A 15 2.87 11.03 -3.97
CA CYS A 15 2.04 12.16 -3.54
C CYS A 15 1.36 12.84 -4.72
N GLU A 16 2.08 13.05 -5.82
CA GLU A 16 1.50 13.66 -7.02
C GLU A 16 0.41 12.79 -7.63
N LEU A 17 0.63 11.47 -7.69
CA LEU A 17 -0.32 10.55 -8.29
C LEU A 17 -1.58 10.35 -7.46
N THR A 18 -1.45 10.35 -6.14
CA THR A 18 -2.57 10.03 -5.24
C THR A 18 -3.28 11.26 -4.68
N GLY A 19 -2.60 12.40 -4.66
CA GLY A 19 -3.10 13.59 -3.97
C GLY A 19 -2.92 13.54 -2.45
N LEU A 20 -2.29 12.48 -1.94
CA LEU A 20 -2.02 12.36 -0.51
C LEU A 20 -0.74 13.11 -0.14
N THR A 21 -0.63 13.48 1.13
CA THR A 21 0.59 14.12 1.63
C THR A 21 1.60 13.05 2.05
N ASP A 22 2.87 13.43 2.08
CA ASP A 22 3.95 12.60 2.59
C ASP A 22 3.61 12.07 4.00
N ARG A 23 3.11 12.96 4.86
CA ARG A 23 2.72 12.62 6.23
C ARG A 23 1.64 11.54 6.27
N GLN A 24 0.63 11.64 5.41
CA GLN A 24 -0.44 10.64 5.35
C GLN A 24 0.10 9.27 4.92
N ILE A 25 0.96 9.26 3.92
CA ILE A 25 1.55 8.01 3.42
C ILE A 25 2.40 7.34 4.49
N ARG A 26 3.21 8.12 5.21
CA ARG A 26 4.01 7.60 6.32
C ARG A 26 3.14 7.08 7.46
N TYR A 27 2.03 7.74 7.73
CA TYR A 27 1.08 7.30 8.74
C TYR A 27 0.51 5.92 8.36
N TYR A 28 0.16 5.72 7.09
CA TYR A 28 -0.34 4.42 6.63
C TYR A 28 0.72 3.33 6.75
N GLU A 29 1.98 3.68 6.54
CA GLU A 29 3.08 2.74 6.77
C GLU A 29 3.16 2.36 8.26
N GLU A 30 3.07 3.32 9.15
CA GLU A 30 3.07 3.06 10.60
C GLU A 30 1.92 2.15 11.01
N ARG A 31 0.78 2.29 10.35
CA ARG A 31 -0.40 1.46 10.64
C ARG A 31 -0.36 0.11 9.93
N LYS A 32 0.75 -0.25 9.29
CA LYS A 32 0.93 -1.53 8.61
C LYS A 32 -0.04 -1.74 7.43
N LEU A 33 -0.42 -0.67 6.78
CA LEU A 33 -1.30 -0.71 5.62
C LEU A 33 -0.53 -0.74 4.31
N ILE A 34 0.72 -0.28 4.30
CA ILE A 34 1.57 -0.26 3.13
C ILE A 34 3.01 -0.53 3.55
N PHE A 35 3.77 -1.16 2.67
CA PHE A 35 5.14 -1.61 2.97
C PHE A 35 6.09 -1.19 1.85
N PRO A 36 6.64 0.03 1.91
CA PRO A 36 7.60 0.48 0.89
C PRO A 36 8.92 -0.28 1.02
N ALA A 37 9.64 -0.36 -0.09
CA ALA A 37 11.02 -0.83 -0.07
C ALA A 37 11.93 0.35 0.29
N ARG A 38 13.18 0.07 0.62
CA ARG A 38 14.18 1.09 0.91
C ARG A 38 15.35 0.93 -0.05
N SER A 39 15.81 2.04 -0.63
CA SER A 39 17.03 2.05 -1.42
C SER A 39 18.24 1.90 -0.48
N LYS A 40 19.44 1.77 -1.05
CA LYS A 40 20.67 1.71 -0.26
C LYS A 40 20.84 2.94 0.63
N GLY A 41 20.37 4.10 0.17
CA GLY A 41 20.44 5.33 0.95
C GLY A 41 19.31 5.52 1.95
N GLY A 42 18.42 4.53 2.10
CA GLY A 42 17.30 4.58 3.03
C GLY A 42 16.05 5.28 2.50
N THR A 43 16.03 5.64 1.22
CA THR A 43 14.88 6.29 0.59
C THR A 43 13.73 5.31 0.38
N ARG A 44 12.52 5.72 0.73
CA ARG A 44 11.32 4.92 0.49
C ARG A 44 11.00 4.81 -0.99
N LEU A 45 10.70 3.60 -1.44
CA LEU A 45 10.32 3.33 -2.82
C LEU A 45 9.03 2.52 -2.85
N TYR A 46 8.16 2.87 -3.78
CA TYR A 46 6.82 2.31 -3.91
C TYR A 46 6.62 1.72 -5.31
N SER A 47 5.62 0.86 -5.45
CA SER A 47 5.23 0.30 -6.74
C SER A 47 3.93 0.95 -7.22
N PHE A 48 3.56 0.70 -8.48
CA PHE A 48 2.24 1.13 -8.98
C PHE A 48 1.12 0.46 -8.20
N ALA A 49 1.29 -0.80 -7.81
CA ALA A 49 0.33 -1.49 -6.97
C ALA A 49 0.15 -0.77 -5.63
N ASP A 50 1.23 -0.24 -5.06
CA ASP A 50 1.18 0.56 -3.83
C ASP A 50 0.37 1.83 -4.04
N VAL A 51 0.52 2.50 -5.19
CA VAL A 51 -0.25 3.71 -5.52
C VAL A 51 -1.74 3.41 -5.51
N GLU A 52 -2.15 2.34 -6.18
CA GLU A 52 -3.54 1.92 -6.22
C GLU A 52 -4.07 1.57 -4.83
N LEU A 53 -3.25 0.87 -4.04
CA LEU A 53 -3.60 0.49 -2.68
C LEU A 53 -3.80 1.73 -1.78
N LEU A 54 -2.94 2.73 -1.92
CA LEU A 54 -3.06 3.98 -1.15
C LEU A 54 -4.36 4.70 -1.47
N MET A 55 -4.75 4.72 -2.74
CA MET A 55 -6.01 5.34 -3.14
C MET A 55 -7.20 4.58 -2.54
N GLU A 56 -7.15 3.26 -2.55
CA GLU A 56 -8.18 2.43 -1.92
C GLU A 56 -8.27 2.68 -0.41
N ILE A 57 -7.12 2.78 0.27
CA ILE A 57 -7.07 3.07 1.70
C ILE A 57 -7.71 4.42 1.99
N ALA A 58 -7.36 5.45 1.21
CA ALA A 58 -7.92 6.79 1.39
C ALA A 58 -9.44 6.79 1.23
N ASP A 59 -9.95 6.07 0.23
CA ASP A 59 -11.39 5.95 -0.01
C ASP A 59 -12.11 5.28 1.17
N LYS A 60 -11.53 4.21 1.70
CA LYS A 60 -12.13 3.50 2.83
C LYS A 60 -12.15 4.34 4.10
N LEU A 61 -11.09 5.12 4.35
CA LEU A 61 -11.05 6.04 5.49
C LEU A 61 -12.11 7.12 5.34
N GLU A 62 -12.29 7.64 4.13
CA GLU A 62 -13.34 8.62 3.84
C GLU A 62 -14.73 8.03 4.08
N ASP A 63 -14.92 6.74 3.79
CA ASP A 63 -16.17 6.02 4.04
C ASP A 63 -16.39 5.69 5.52
N GLY A 64 -15.44 6.03 6.38
CA GLY A 64 -15.59 5.88 7.83
C GLY A 64 -14.94 4.65 8.44
N LEU A 65 -14.24 3.83 7.65
CA LEU A 65 -13.51 2.69 8.22
C LEU A 65 -12.29 3.17 8.99
N HIS A 66 -11.93 2.42 10.02
CA HIS A 66 -10.70 2.67 10.79
C HIS A 66 -9.53 1.88 10.18
N THR A 67 -8.31 2.33 10.45
CA THR A 67 -7.12 1.70 9.88
C THR A 67 -7.01 0.22 10.20
N HIS A 68 -7.37 -0.18 11.42
CA HIS A 68 -7.31 -1.60 11.82
C HIS A 68 -8.31 -2.45 11.03
N GLU A 69 -9.47 -1.90 10.68
CA GLU A 69 -10.46 -2.59 9.87
C GLU A 69 -9.97 -2.82 8.44
N ILE A 70 -9.34 -1.79 7.87
CA ILE A 70 -8.75 -1.87 6.52
C ILE A 70 -7.64 -2.91 6.51
N ARG A 71 -6.78 -2.90 7.54
CA ARG A 71 -5.70 -3.88 7.65
C ARG A 71 -6.23 -5.31 7.70
N LYS A 72 -7.29 -5.55 8.45
CA LYS A 72 -7.92 -6.87 8.52
C LYS A 72 -8.45 -7.32 7.16
N LEU A 73 -9.04 -6.42 6.39
CA LEU A 73 -9.52 -6.74 5.04
C LEU A 73 -8.37 -7.16 4.14
N HIS A 74 -7.22 -6.43 4.21
CA HIS A 74 -6.05 -6.75 3.40
C HIS A 74 -5.45 -8.09 3.80
N GLU A 75 -5.35 -8.38 5.09
CA GLU A 75 -4.85 -9.66 5.58
C GLU A 75 -5.73 -10.82 5.14
N LYS A 76 -7.05 -10.64 5.18
CA LYS A 76 -8.02 -11.64 4.74
C LYS A 76 -7.87 -11.93 3.25
N ARG A 77 -7.68 -10.89 2.42
CA ARG A 77 -7.46 -11.06 0.98
C ARG A 77 -6.17 -11.82 0.70
N ALA A 78 -5.10 -11.51 1.42
CA ALA A 78 -3.81 -12.19 1.28
C ALA A 78 -3.94 -13.67 1.63
N LYS A 79 -4.65 -14.00 2.70
CA LYS A 79 -4.90 -15.39 3.10
C LYS A 79 -5.72 -16.13 2.07
N SER A 80 -6.76 -15.49 1.51
CA SER A 80 -7.58 -16.09 0.47
C SER A 80 -6.78 -16.38 -0.78
N ALA A 81 -5.91 -15.45 -1.19
CA ALA A 81 -5.04 -15.63 -2.35
C ALA A 81 -4.08 -16.80 -2.14
N LEU A 82 -3.52 -16.94 -0.93
CA LEU A 82 -2.63 -18.05 -0.60
C LEU A 82 -3.39 -19.39 -0.59
N ALA A 83 -4.59 -19.39 -0.05
CA ALA A 83 -5.42 -20.60 -0.02
C ALA A 83 -5.76 -21.08 -1.43
N ASP A 84 -6.09 -20.15 -2.33
CA ASP A 84 -6.37 -20.46 -3.73
C ASP A 84 -5.15 -21.06 -4.43
N ARG A 85 -3.95 -20.57 -4.13
CA ARG A 85 -2.71 -21.12 -4.67
C ARG A 85 -2.44 -22.54 -4.18
N VAL A 86 -2.71 -22.79 -2.90
CA VAL A 86 -2.46 -24.09 -2.28
C VAL A 86 -3.47 -25.11 -2.80
N ALA A 87 -4.69 -24.70 -3.11
CA ALA A 87 -5.74 -25.58 -3.59
C ALA A 87 -5.49 -26.10 -5.01
N ASN A 88 -4.60 -25.48 -5.73
CA ASN A 88 -4.21 -25.90 -7.07
C ASN A 88 -2.96 -26.78 -7.03
#